data_91b4903a720a50e93200c4a46ad33f28
#
_entry.id   91b4903a720a50e93200c4a46ad33f28
#
_cell.length_a   1.000
_cell.length_b   1.000
_cell.length_c   1.000
_cell.angle_alpha   90.00
_cell.angle_beta   90.00
_cell.angle_gamma   90.00
#
_symmetry.space_group_name_H-M   'P 1'
#
loop_
_entity.id
_entity.type
_entity.pdbx_description
1 polymer ?
#
loop_
_entity_poly.entity_id
_entity_poly.type
_entity_poly.pdbx_seq_one_letter_code
_entity_poly.pdbx_strand_id
1 'polypeptide(L)'
;MTDYTNEIQKRRTFAIISHPDAGKTTLTEKFLLYGGAINLAGSVKGKATARHAVSDWMEIEKERGISVTSSVLQFNYDGYCINILDTPGHQDFSEDTYRTLMAADSAVMVIDASKGVEAQTRKLFKVCAMRHIPIFTFINKMDRDANDTFELLDDIEKELGIPTCPVNWPIGSGKKFRGVYDRDTRKVLTFSDTMKGTKEGHIEELDVDDAKIDEVRDPDQKEQLMDEIELLDGASAEFDMEAVSCGKLSPVFFGSALTNFGVETFLQHFLTMTTSPLPRTADCGVIDPMTEDFSAFVFKIQANMNKAHRDRIAFMRICSGKFDAGMEVYHVQGDKKMRLSQPQQMMAQDRHIVEEAYAGDIIGVFDPGIFSIGDTVCTPGNKFAYEGIPTFAPEHFARVRLLDSMKRKQFVKGVNQIAQEGAIQIFQEYMGGMEEIIVGVVGVLQFDVLKYRLENEYNVDIRLENLPYEHIRWIANKEEIDVEKLTGTSDMKKVKDMKGNPLLLFVNSWSVGMTLDRNENLQLEEFSKN
;
A
#
# COMPACT_ATOMS: atom_id res chain seq x y z
N MET A 1 2.53 21.64 25.81
CA MET A 1 2.15 20.40 25.13
C MET A 1 2.56 19.25 26.03
N THR A 2 1.68 18.30 26.27
CA THR A 2 2.03 17.10 27.03
C THR A 2 3.03 16.28 26.21
N ASP A 3 3.89 15.48 26.86
CA ASP A 3 4.87 14.60 26.21
C ASP A 3 4.21 13.70 25.14
N TYR A 4 3.00 13.27 25.42
CA TYR A 4 2.09 12.51 24.56
C TYR A 4 1.78 13.19 23.20
N THR A 5 1.41 14.48 23.19
CA THR A 5 1.12 15.23 21.95
C THR A 5 2.36 15.33 21.05
N ASN A 6 3.53 15.54 21.66
CA ASN A 6 4.79 15.59 20.94
C ASN A 6 5.13 14.25 20.28
N GLU A 7 4.84 13.14 20.98
CA GLU A 7 5.06 11.81 20.42
C GLU A 7 4.18 11.55 19.19
N ILE A 8 2.92 11.93 19.20
CA ILE A 8 2.04 11.79 18.02
C ILE A 8 2.54 12.67 16.86
N GLN A 9 2.94 13.91 17.14
CA GLN A 9 3.43 14.84 16.12
C GLN A 9 4.71 14.40 15.41
N LYS A 10 5.52 13.56 16.03
CA LYS A 10 6.73 12.97 15.42
C LYS A 10 6.43 11.84 14.44
N ARG A 11 5.22 11.26 14.44
CA ARG A 11 4.89 10.12 13.60
C ARG A 11 4.63 10.53 12.16
N ARG A 12 5.20 9.75 11.25
CA ARG A 12 5.01 9.88 9.80
C ARG A 12 4.70 8.50 9.24
N THR A 13 3.46 8.32 8.78
CA THR A 13 3.00 7.02 8.25
C THR A 13 2.56 7.21 6.82
N PHE A 14 3.33 6.65 5.90
CA PHE A 14 3.07 6.81 4.48
C PHE A 14 3.21 5.51 3.70
N ALA A 15 2.46 5.43 2.62
CA ALA A 15 2.57 4.33 1.67
C ALA A 15 3.45 4.72 0.49
N ILE A 16 4.18 3.75 -0.06
CA ILE A 16 4.92 3.92 -1.31
C ILE A 16 4.15 3.20 -2.41
N ILE A 17 3.73 3.95 -3.42
CA ILE A 17 2.93 3.49 -4.55
C ILE A 17 3.66 3.70 -5.87
N SER A 18 3.50 2.78 -6.81
CA SER A 18 4.10 2.90 -8.14
C SER A 18 3.53 1.90 -9.13
N HIS A 19 3.80 2.12 -10.41
CA HIS A 19 3.76 1.04 -11.40
C HIS A 19 4.87 0.01 -11.13
N PRO A 20 4.70 -1.28 -11.51
CA PRO A 20 5.79 -2.27 -11.45
C PRO A 20 7.08 -1.77 -12.11
N ASP A 21 8.22 -2.11 -11.53
CA ASP A 21 9.54 -1.72 -12.02
C ASP A 21 9.90 -0.21 -11.95
N ALA A 22 9.04 0.67 -11.44
CA ALA A 22 9.39 2.10 -11.27
C ALA A 22 10.51 2.35 -10.24
N GLY A 23 10.84 1.34 -9.41
CA GLY A 23 11.93 1.38 -8.45
C GLY A 23 11.49 1.59 -7.00
N LYS A 24 10.21 1.29 -6.70
CA LYS A 24 9.61 1.38 -5.37
C LYS A 24 10.44 0.65 -4.31
N THR A 25 10.65 -0.65 -4.47
CA THR A 25 11.40 -1.47 -3.52
C THR A 25 12.83 -0.97 -3.32
N THR A 26 13.48 -0.47 -4.40
CA THR A 26 14.79 0.16 -4.29
C THR A 26 14.74 1.41 -3.43
N LEU A 27 13.73 2.27 -3.60
CA LEU A 27 13.56 3.49 -2.80
C LEU A 27 13.29 3.15 -1.32
N THR A 28 12.44 2.17 -1.05
CA THR A 28 12.17 1.66 0.32
C THR A 28 13.46 1.20 1.01
N GLU A 29 14.28 0.41 0.33
CA GLU A 29 15.59 -0.04 0.83
C GLU A 29 16.54 1.13 1.15
N LYS A 30 16.47 2.22 0.35
CA LYS A 30 17.28 3.41 0.62
C LYS A 30 16.81 4.17 1.85
N PHE A 31 15.51 4.30 2.06
CA PHE A 31 15.00 4.90 3.29
C PHE A 31 15.43 4.12 4.53
N LEU A 32 15.39 2.79 4.47
CA LEU A 32 15.89 1.95 5.55
C LEU A 32 17.41 2.09 5.77
N LEU A 33 18.18 2.30 4.69
CA LEU A 33 19.62 2.54 4.75
C LEU A 33 19.93 3.87 5.46
N TYR A 34 19.30 4.97 5.03
CA TYR A 34 19.49 6.29 5.65
C TYR A 34 18.93 6.35 7.08
N GLY A 35 17.89 5.58 7.38
CA GLY A 35 17.38 5.40 8.75
C GLY A 35 18.24 4.51 9.64
N GLY A 36 19.36 3.97 9.13
CA GLY A 36 20.24 3.08 9.88
C GLY A 36 19.61 1.72 10.23
N ALA A 37 18.43 1.41 9.69
CA ALA A 37 17.73 0.14 9.93
C ALA A 37 18.39 -1.04 9.21
N ILE A 38 19.13 -0.76 8.13
CA ILE A 38 19.95 -1.74 7.40
C ILE A 38 21.34 -1.16 7.10
N ASN A 39 22.37 -2.02 7.10
CA ASN A 39 23.74 -1.58 6.83
C ASN A 39 24.09 -1.52 5.33
N LEU A 40 23.36 -2.25 4.50
CA LEU A 40 23.55 -2.33 3.04
C LEU A 40 22.20 -2.54 2.37
N ALA A 41 21.85 -1.71 1.41
CA ALA A 41 20.63 -1.89 0.61
C ALA A 41 20.73 -3.13 -0.29
N GLY A 42 19.64 -3.88 -0.39
CA GLY A 42 19.50 -5.02 -1.29
C GLY A 42 19.25 -4.59 -2.74
N SER A 43 19.33 -5.56 -3.67
CA SER A 43 19.02 -5.35 -5.08
C SER A 43 17.91 -6.29 -5.53
N VAL A 44 16.87 -5.76 -6.17
CA VAL A 44 15.73 -6.52 -6.68
C VAL A 44 16.11 -7.39 -7.90
N LYS A 45 17.11 -6.95 -8.67
CA LYS A 45 17.60 -7.67 -9.88
C LYS A 45 19.04 -8.13 -9.67
N GLY A 46 19.23 -9.25 -8.98
CA GLY A 46 20.54 -9.86 -8.77
C GLY A 46 20.58 -11.33 -9.15
N LYS A 47 21.75 -11.78 -9.64
CA LYS A 47 22.03 -13.23 -9.80
C LYS A 47 21.87 -13.92 -8.44
N ALA A 48 21.68 -15.24 -8.41
CA ALA A 48 21.38 -16.09 -7.25
C ALA A 48 22.25 -15.91 -5.96
N THR A 49 23.23 -15.01 -5.98
CA THR A 49 24.09 -14.64 -4.85
C THR A 49 23.81 -13.23 -4.29
N ALA A 50 22.84 -12.48 -4.86
CA ALA A 50 22.51 -11.15 -4.42
C ALA A 50 21.56 -11.18 -3.21
N ARG A 51 21.74 -10.25 -2.28
CA ARG A 51 20.87 -10.07 -1.12
C ARG A 51 19.50 -9.59 -1.60
N HIS A 52 18.42 -10.29 -1.24
CA HIS A 52 17.06 -9.85 -1.54
C HIS A 52 16.67 -8.64 -0.70
N ALA A 53 15.69 -7.89 -1.20
CA ALA A 53 15.13 -6.75 -0.48
C ALA A 53 14.48 -7.19 0.84
N VAL A 54 14.56 -6.33 1.86
CA VAL A 54 13.99 -6.60 3.19
C VAL A 54 12.46 -6.66 3.14
N SER A 55 11.84 -5.89 2.23
CA SER A 55 10.39 -5.87 2.01
C SER A 55 9.84 -7.17 1.41
N ASP A 56 10.64 -7.89 0.59
CA ASP A 56 10.24 -9.12 -0.08
C ASP A 56 10.60 -10.34 0.78
N TRP A 57 9.72 -10.70 1.71
CA TRP A 57 9.99 -11.77 2.68
C TRP A 57 9.47 -13.14 2.24
N MET A 58 8.45 -13.21 1.39
CA MET A 58 7.91 -14.47 0.87
C MET A 58 8.84 -15.09 -0.17
N GLU A 59 8.98 -16.42 -0.17
CA GLU A 59 9.81 -17.12 -1.17
C GLU A 59 9.30 -16.91 -2.60
N ILE A 60 7.98 -16.87 -2.80
CA ILE A 60 7.38 -16.60 -4.10
C ILE A 60 7.72 -15.19 -4.63
N GLU A 61 7.84 -14.19 -3.74
CA GLU A 61 8.29 -12.84 -4.09
C GLU A 61 9.73 -12.85 -4.58
N LYS A 62 10.60 -13.59 -3.87
CA LYS A 62 12.02 -13.74 -4.22
C LYS A 62 12.23 -14.49 -5.53
N GLU A 63 11.45 -15.54 -5.77
CA GLU A 63 11.52 -16.35 -6.99
C GLU A 63 11.03 -15.58 -8.21
N ARG A 64 9.96 -14.80 -8.07
CA ARG A 64 9.36 -14.06 -9.18
C ARG A 64 9.89 -12.63 -9.35
N GLY A 65 10.53 -12.08 -8.32
CA GLY A 65 11.03 -10.70 -8.31
C GLY A 65 9.92 -9.66 -8.31
N ILE A 66 8.75 -9.98 -7.74
CA ILE A 66 7.60 -9.08 -7.60
C ILE A 66 7.07 -9.16 -6.17
N SER A 67 6.74 -8.01 -5.57
CA SER A 67 6.08 -7.96 -4.28
C SER A 67 4.61 -8.38 -4.44
N VAL A 68 4.17 -9.31 -3.60
CA VAL A 68 2.82 -9.91 -3.61
C VAL A 68 1.96 -9.35 -2.48
N THR A 69 2.59 -9.04 -1.34
CA THR A 69 1.93 -8.50 -0.16
C THR A 69 2.57 -7.20 0.29
N SER A 70 1.79 -6.35 0.93
CA SER A 70 2.31 -5.13 1.56
C SER A 70 3.21 -5.49 2.75
N SER A 71 4.28 -4.73 2.94
CA SER A 71 5.16 -4.81 4.11
C SER A 71 5.03 -3.57 4.97
N VAL A 72 5.10 -3.76 6.28
CA VAL A 72 5.14 -2.67 7.27
C VAL A 72 6.56 -2.58 7.81
N LEU A 73 7.19 -1.43 7.68
CA LEU A 73 8.57 -1.19 8.10
C LEU A 73 8.61 0.07 8.95
N GLN A 74 9.35 0.03 10.07
CA GLN A 74 9.48 1.16 10.97
C GLN A 74 10.93 1.45 11.28
N PHE A 75 11.29 2.73 11.39
CA PHE A 75 12.58 3.21 11.84
C PHE A 75 12.49 4.65 12.34
N ASN A 76 13.52 5.09 13.05
CA ASN A 76 13.65 6.49 13.49
C ASN A 76 14.68 7.22 12.61
N TYR A 77 14.36 8.44 12.22
CA TYR A 77 15.25 9.30 11.45
C TYR A 77 14.99 10.77 11.80
N ASP A 78 16.03 11.52 12.10
CA ASP A 78 15.98 12.96 12.40
C ASP A 78 14.87 13.38 13.40
N GLY A 79 14.71 12.60 14.47
CA GLY A 79 13.70 12.85 15.50
C GLY A 79 12.27 12.43 15.15
N TYR A 80 12.03 11.94 13.95
CA TYR A 80 10.74 11.37 13.52
C TYR A 80 10.70 9.86 13.70
N CYS A 81 9.51 9.35 14.02
CA CYS A 81 9.18 7.94 13.97
C CYS A 81 8.45 7.65 12.65
N ILE A 82 9.09 6.88 11.79
CA ILE A 82 8.66 6.67 10.40
C ILE A 82 8.07 5.27 10.25
N ASN A 83 6.85 5.20 9.74
CA ASN A 83 6.19 3.97 9.37
C ASN A 83 6.01 3.94 7.84
N ILE A 84 6.71 3.04 7.17
CA ILE A 84 6.56 2.81 5.73
C ILE A 84 5.63 1.65 5.49
N LEU A 85 4.65 1.88 4.64
CA LEU A 85 3.77 0.86 4.08
C LEU A 85 4.21 0.59 2.63
N ASP A 86 5.05 -0.41 2.44
CA ASP A 86 5.52 -0.81 1.11
C ASP A 86 4.44 -1.69 0.44
N THR A 87 3.85 -1.19 -0.65
CA THR A 87 2.70 -1.82 -1.30
C THR A 87 3.12 -2.66 -2.51
N PRO A 88 2.36 -3.71 -2.90
CA PRO A 88 2.60 -4.40 -4.17
C PRO A 88 2.45 -3.43 -5.35
N GLY A 89 3.38 -3.51 -6.33
CA GLY A 89 3.30 -2.69 -7.55
C GLY A 89 2.37 -3.28 -8.61
N HIS A 90 2.11 -4.59 -8.59
CA HIS A 90 1.34 -5.27 -9.63
C HIS A 90 -0.18 -5.08 -9.44
N GLN A 91 -0.89 -4.85 -10.55
CA GLN A 91 -2.34 -4.59 -10.52
C GLN A 91 -3.17 -5.72 -9.91
N ASP A 92 -2.72 -6.97 -10.01
CA ASP A 92 -3.41 -8.14 -9.47
C ASP A 92 -3.51 -8.10 -7.94
N PHE A 93 -2.68 -7.28 -7.27
CA PHE A 93 -2.67 -7.09 -5.82
C PHE A 93 -3.19 -5.72 -5.39
N SER A 94 -3.96 -5.05 -6.25
CA SER A 94 -4.49 -3.69 -6.00
C SER A 94 -5.38 -3.62 -4.76
N GLU A 95 -6.07 -4.71 -4.40
CA GLU A 95 -6.90 -4.75 -3.19
C GLU A 95 -6.06 -4.67 -1.90
N ASP A 96 -4.91 -5.36 -1.83
CA ASP A 96 -3.98 -5.24 -0.71
C ASP A 96 -3.36 -3.84 -0.63
N THR A 97 -3.03 -3.26 -1.79
CA THR A 97 -2.56 -1.87 -1.88
C THR A 97 -3.62 -0.89 -1.36
N TYR A 98 -4.88 -1.06 -1.75
CA TYR A 98 -5.97 -0.21 -1.28
C TYR A 98 -6.13 -0.28 0.24
N ARG A 99 -6.19 -1.49 0.82
CA ARG A 99 -6.30 -1.67 2.28
C ARG A 99 -5.15 -1.01 3.03
N THR A 100 -3.95 -1.14 2.47
CA THR A 100 -2.73 -0.55 3.04
C THR A 100 -2.77 0.97 2.97
N LEU A 101 -3.25 1.56 1.86
CA LEU A 101 -3.47 3.00 1.73
C LEU A 101 -4.51 3.52 2.75
N MET A 102 -5.45 2.68 3.19
CA MET A 102 -6.37 3.05 4.28
C MET A 102 -5.67 3.32 5.61
N ALA A 103 -4.49 2.76 5.83
CA ALA A 103 -3.69 2.95 7.03
C ALA A 103 -2.67 4.10 6.92
N ALA A 104 -2.49 4.68 5.73
CA ALA A 104 -1.52 5.76 5.48
C ALA A 104 -2.12 7.16 5.72
N ASP A 105 -1.26 8.10 6.10
CA ASP A 105 -1.57 9.54 6.21
C ASP A 105 -1.09 10.33 5.00
N SER A 106 -0.16 9.78 4.23
CA SER A 106 0.34 10.33 2.96
C SER A 106 0.82 9.21 2.04
N ALA A 107 1.11 9.54 0.79
CA ALA A 107 1.65 8.61 -0.19
C ALA A 107 2.85 9.20 -0.90
N VAL A 108 3.87 8.37 -1.14
CA VAL A 108 4.99 8.64 -2.04
C VAL A 108 4.74 7.89 -3.34
N MET A 109 4.49 8.64 -4.40
CA MET A 109 4.26 8.12 -5.73
C MET A 109 5.58 8.10 -6.51
N VAL A 110 6.02 6.89 -6.90
CA VAL A 110 7.27 6.71 -7.65
C VAL A 110 6.97 6.56 -9.13
N ILE A 111 7.55 7.44 -9.94
CA ILE A 111 7.39 7.48 -11.41
C ILE A 111 8.75 7.19 -12.06
N ASP A 112 8.74 6.38 -13.11
CA ASP A 112 9.92 6.14 -13.96
C ASP A 112 10.09 7.32 -14.93
N ALA A 113 11.21 8.05 -14.83
CA ALA A 113 11.50 9.22 -15.65
C ALA A 113 11.47 8.97 -17.18
N SER A 114 11.68 7.72 -17.60
CA SER A 114 11.64 7.33 -19.02
C SER A 114 10.24 6.99 -19.53
N LYS A 115 9.25 6.85 -18.63
CA LYS A 115 7.91 6.34 -18.98
C LYS A 115 6.78 7.30 -18.64
N GLY A 116 6.98 8.20 -17.66
CA GLY A 116 5.92 9.07 -17.14
C GLY A 116 4.85 8.33 -16.34
N VAL A 117 3.63 8.82 -16.37
CA VAL A 117 2.51 8.26 -15.58
C VAL A 117 1.93 7.01 -16.26
N GLU A 118 2.16 5.86 -15.66
CA GLU A 118 1.69 4.57 -16.16
C GLU A 118 0.30 4.18 -15.59
N ALA A 119 -0.37 3.20 -16.21
CA ALA A 119 -1.76 2.85 -15.90
C ALA A 119 -2.03 2.50 -14.43
N GLN A 120 -1.11 1.78 -13.77
CA GLN A 120 -1.28 1.41 -12.36
C GLN A 120 -1.13 2.64 -11.45
N THR A 121 -0.22 3.55 -11.78
CA THR A 121 -0.04 4.83 -11.06
C THR A 121 -1.34 5.64 -11.06
N ARG A 122 -2.04 5.74 -12.21
CA ARG A 122 -3.34 6.42 -12.30
C ARG A 122 -4.41 5.80 -11.39
N LYS A 123 -4.48 4.45 -11.35
CA LYS A 123 -5.44 3.76 -10.49
C LYS A 123 -5.19 4.05 -9.02
N LEU A 124 -3.95 3.97 -8.58
CA LEU A 124 -3.55 4.20 -7.19
C LEU A 124 -3.71 5.67 -6.79
N PHE A 125 -3.40 6.60 -7.71
CA PHE A 125 -3.65 8.02 -7.49
C PHE A 125 -5.13 8.29 -7.20
N LYS A 126 -6.05 7.73 -7.98
CA LYS A 126 -7.50 7.89 -7.75
C LYS A 126 -7.92 7.45 -6.34
N VAL A 127 -7.32 6.38 -5.83
CA VAL A 127 -7.56 5.92 -4.45
C VAL A 127 -7.09 6.96 -3.43
N CYS A 128 -5.90 7.51 -3.61
CA CYS A 128 -5.36 8.56 -2.74
C CYS A 128 -6.23 9.82 -2.79
N ALA A 129 -6.64 10.25 -3.99
CA ALA A 129 -7.48 11.43 -4.19
C ALA A 129 -8.87 11.29 -3.55
N MET A 130 -9.51 10.12 -3.66
CA MET A 130 -10.80 9.85 -2.98
C MET A 130 -10.69 9.96 -1.45
N ARG A 131 -9.52 9.74 -0.90
CA ARG A 131 -9.24 9.82 0.52
C ARG A 131 -8.65 11.15 0.98
N HIS A 132 -8.40 12.06 0.05
CA HIS A 132 -7.77 13.35 0.32
C HIS A 132 -6.43 13.25 1.06
N ILE A 133 -5.67 12.15 0.84
CA ILE A 133 -4.34 12.01 1.42
C ILE A 133 -3.30 12.74 0.57
N PRO A 134 -2.33 13.43 1.20
CA PRO A 134 -1.23 14.11 0.49
C PRO A 134 -0.42 13.15 -0.36
N ILE A 135 -0.05 13.58 -1.57
CA ILE A 135 0.76 12.80 -2.51
C ILE A 135 2.03 13.56 -2.82
N PHE A 136 3.16 12.91 -2.58
CA PHE A 136 4.50 13.36 -2.92
C PHE A 136 5.00 12.55 -4.10
N THR A 137 5.44 13.18 -5.16
CA THR A 137 5.89 12.49 -6.37
C THR A 137 7.40 12.44 -6.41
N PHE A 138 7.96 11.23 -6.56
CA PHE A 138 9.39 11.00 -6.76
C PHE A 138 9.63 10.47 -8.18
N ILE A 139 10.18 11.31 -9.05
CA ILE A 139 10.57 10.96 -10.42
C ILE A 139 11.94 10.29 -10.35
N ASN A 140 11.93 8.98 -10.50
CA ASN A 140 13.06 8.09 -10.29
C ASN A 140 13.76 7.72 -11.60
N LYS A 141 14.98 7.23 -11.48
CA LYS A 141 15.83 6.73 -12.58
C LYS A 141 16.41 7.81 -13.48
N MET A 142 16.66 8.98 -12.94
CA MET A 142 17.36 10.06 -13.65
C MET A 142 18.79 9.66 -14.09
N ASP A 143 19.35 8.56 -13.56
CA ASP A 143 20.59 7.93 -14.02
C ASP A 143 20.50 7.25 -15.40
N ARG A 144 19.30 7.23 -15.99
CA ARG A 144 19.02 6.72 -17.33
C ARG A 144 18.49 7.82 -18.22
N ASP A 145 18.45 7.55 -19.55
CA ASP A 145 17.81 8.46 -20.48
C ASP A 145 16.35 8.68 -20.06
N ALA A 146 16.01 9.91 -19.75
CA ALA A 146 14.71 10.34 -19.24
C ALA A 146 13.98 11.16 -20.30
N ASN A 147 12.65 11.24 -20.18
CA ASN A 147 11.85 12.21 -20.90
C ASN A 147 12.21 13.63 -20.44
N ASP A 148 11.80 14.63 -21.22
CA ASP A 148 11.97 16.02 -20.82
C ASP A 148 11.29 16.30 -19.47
N THR A 149 11.94 17.06 -18.61
CA THR A 149 11.50 17.30 -17.23
C THR A 149 10.21 18.11 -17.16
N PHE A 150 10.02 19.08 -18.04
CA PHE A 150 8.77 19.84 -18.10
C PHE A 150 7.63 18.99 -18.67
N GLU A 151 7.90 18.18 -19.70
CA GLU A 151 6.92 17.21 -20.21
C GLU A 151 6.47 16.20 -19.16
N LEU A 152 7.38 15.78 -18.28
CA LEU A 152 7.02 14.89 -17.15
C LEU A 152 6.09 15.59 -16.14
N LEU A 153 6.31 16.86 -15.82
CA LEU A 153 5.41 17.63 -14.96
C LEU A 153 4.03 17.80 -15.60
N ASP A 154 3.99 18.17 -16.88
CA ASP A 154 2.75 18.31 -17.65
C ASP A 154 1.95 16.99 -17.71
N ASP A 155 2.64 15.86 -17.91
CA ASP A 155 2.03 14.51 -17.89
C ASP A 155 1.41 14.21 -16.53
N ILE A 156 2.13 14.51 -15.44
CA ILE A 156 1.63 14.32 -14.07
C ILE A 156 0.38 15.18 -13.84
N GLU A 157 0.43 16.47 -14.15
CA GLU A 157 -0.68 17.39 -13.94
C GLU A 157 -1.91 17.02 -14.77
N LYS A 158 -1.70 16.68 -16.04
CA LYS A 158 -2.77 16.26 -16.95
C LYS A 158 -3.43 14.96 -16.53
N GLU A 159 -2.60 13.94 -16.17
CA GLU A 159 -3.10 12.61 -15.87
C GLU A 159 -3.69 12.49 -14.47
N LEU A 160 -3.18 13.27 -13.52
CA LEU A 160 -3.60 13.22 -12.12
C LEU A 160 -4.60 14.34 -11.79
N GLY A 161 -4.65 15.40 -12.57
CA GLY A 161 -5.59 16.51 -12.39
C GLY A 161 -5.28 17.42 -11.20
N ILE A 162 -4.03 17.42 -10.73
CA ILE A 162 -3.54 18.30 -9.65
C ILE A 162 -2.27 19.01 -10.11
N PRO A 163 -2.04 20.28 -9.70
CA PRO A 163 -0.80 20.98 -9.98
C PRO A 163 0.39 20.34 -9.26
N THR A 164 1.57 20.55 -9.83
CA THR A 164 2.83 20.10 -9.28
C THR A 164 3.65 21.28 -8.73
N CYS A 165 4.44 21.01 -7.69
CA CYS A 165 5.42 21.94 -7.15
C CYS A 165 6.79 21.25 -7.11
N PRO A 166 7.68 21.46 -8.10
CA PRO A 166 9.02 20.92 -8.04
C PRO A 166 9.80 21.51 -6.87
N VAL A 167 10.27 20.64 -5.96
CA VAL A 167 11.09 21.02 -4.80
C VAL A 167 12.57 21.02 -5.16
N ASN A 168 12.98 20.06 -5.99
CA ASN A 168 14.30 20.05 -6.58
C ASN A 168 14.21 19.95 -8.11
N TRP A 169 15.33 20.25 -8.80
CA TRP A 169 15.42 20.16 -10.25
C TRP A 169 16.65 19.36 -10.68
N PRO A 170 16.52 18.40 -11.61
CA PRO A 170 17.64 17.54 -11.97
C PRO A 170 18.63 18.28 -12.86
N ILE A 171 19.88 17.95 -12.73
CA ILE A 171 20.95 18.52 -13.53
C ILE A 171 21.43 17.47 -14.51
N GLY A 172 20.84 17.55 -15.73
CA GLY A 172 21.03 16.53 -16.75
C GLY A 172 20.28 15.24 -16.48
N SER A 173 20.37 14.30 -17.40
CA SER A 173 19.81 12.95 -17.28
C SER A 173 20.78 11.89 -17.84
N GLY A 174 20.54 10.63 -17.52
CA GLY A 174 21.37 9.51 -17.98
C GLY A 174 22.82 9.65 -17.52
N LYS A 175 23.76 9.49 -18.42
CA LYS A 175 25.19 9.62 -18.14
C LYS A 175 25.61 11.06 -17.79
N LYS A 176 24.78 12.04 -18.10
CA LYS A 176 24.98 13.45 -17.79
C LYS A 176 24.34 13.88 -16.47
N PHE A 177 23.63 13.01 -15.78
CA PHE A 177 23.04 13.30 -14.47
C PHE A 177 24.13 13.50 -13.44
N ARG A 178 24.23 14.72 -12.87
CA ARG A 178 25.30 15.15 -11.97
C ARG A 178 24.84 15.46 -10.56
N GLY A 179 23.55 15.71 -10.38
CA GLY A 179 22.97 16.11 -9.11
C GLY A 179 21.61 16.75 -9.29
N VAL A 180 21.16 17.43 -8.26
CA VAL A 180 19.92 18.18 -8.26
C VAL A 180 20.17 19.61 -7.76
N TYR A 181 19.40 20.55 -8.27
CA TYR A 181 19.28 21.88 -7.72
C TYR A 181 18.13 21.89 -6.71
N ASP A 182 18.41 22.22 -5.47
CA ASP A 182 17.43 22.35 -4.40
C ASP A 182 16.87 23.79 -4.44
N ARG A 183 15.55 23.90 -4.66
CA ARG A 183 14.89 25.20 -4.85
C ARG A 183 14.68 25.97 -3.54
N ASP A 184 14.59 25.26 -2.42
CA ASP A 184 14.40 25.87 -1.09
C ASP A 184 15.71 26.52 -0.62
N THR A 185 16.81 25.77 -0.65
CA THR A 185 18.13 26.27 -0.25
C THR A 185 18.84 27.06 -1.34
N ARG A 186 18.37 26.98 -2.61
CA ARG A 186 19.00 27.52 -3.81
C ARG A 186 20.43 27.03 -4.04
N LYS A 187 20.69 25.80 -3.67
CA LYS A 187 22.00 25.15 -3.80
C LYS A 187 21.98 23.99 -4.78
N VAL A 188 23.12 23.71 -5.32
CA VAL A 188 23.37 22.53 -6.13
C VAL A 188 23.91 21.43 -5.23
N LEU A 189 23.25 20.30 -5.25
CA LEU A 189 23.60 19.11 -4.51
C LEU A 189 24.23 18.11 -5.47
N THR A 190 25.50 17.84 -5.28
CA THR A 190 26.23 16.81 -6.03
C THR A 190 26.45 15.58 -5.15
N PHE A 191 26.52 14.41 -5.75
CA PHE A 191 26.57 13.14 -5.04
C PHE A 191 27.79 12.35 -5.45
N SER A 192 28.54 11.83 -4.48
CA SER A 192 29.64 10.92 -4.74
C SER A 192 29.14 9.50 -5.03
N ASP A 193 29.68 8.86 -6.06
CA ASP A 193 29.35 7.45 -6.37
C ASP A 193 29.97 6.53 -5.30
N THR A 194 29.11 5.93 -4.48
CA THR A 194 29.51 5.01 -3.42
C THR A 194 29.08 3.58 -3.74
N MET A 195 29.99 2.79 -4.27
CA MET A 195 29.78 1.35 -4.52
C MET A 195 28.44 1.04 -5.21
N LYS A 196 28.08 1.78 -6.24
CA LYS A 196 26.79 1.67 -6.94
C LYS A 196 25.57 1.87 -6.02
N GLY A 197 25.65 2.81 -5.10
CA GLY A 197 24.54 3.18 -4.22
C GLY A 197 24.25 2.17 -3.09
N THR A 198 25.08 1.20 -2.82
CA THR A 198 24.85 0.23 -1.73
C THR A 198 25.15 0.78 -0.34
N LYS A 199 25.84 1.91 -0.26
CA LYS A 199 26.14 2.65 0.98
C LYS A 199 25.64 4.09 0.86
N GLU A 200 25.48 4.76 1.99
CA GLU A 200 25.20 6.20 2.05
C GLU A 200 26.24 6.98 1.24
N GLY A 201 25.75 7.94 0.45
CA GLY A 201 26.59 8.84 -0.34
C GLY A 201 26.98 10.08 0.44
N HIS A 202 28.07 10.72 0.05
CA HIS A 202 28.40 12.04 0.56
C HIS A 202 27.77 13.09 -0.37
N ILE A 203 26.98 14.00 0.21
CA ILE A 203 26.39 15.14 -0.48
C ILE A 203 27.36 16.31 -0.35
N GLU A 204 27.72 16.91 -1.48
CA GLU A 204 28.45 18.19 -1.50
C GLU A 204 27.47 19.28 -1.94
N GLU A 205 27.32 20.29 -1.10
CA GLU A 205 26.51 21.47 -1.37
C GLU A 205 27.37 22.56 -1.99
N LEU A 206 26.97 23.06 -3.16
CA LEU A 206 27.67 24.12 -3.88
C LEU A 206 26.70 25.27 -4.17
N ASP A 207 27.17 26.50 -4.06
CA ASP A 207 26.43 27.64 -4.58
C ASP A 207 26.42 27.58 -6.12
N VAL A 208 25.34 28.09 -6.75
CA VAL A 208 25.18 28.05 -8.22
C VAL A 208 26.34 28.73 -8.96
N ASP A 209 26.97 29.70 -8.32
CA ASP A 209 28.10 30.47 -8.86
C ASP A 209 29.49 29.91 -8.44
N ASP A 210 29.55 28.79 -7.74
CA ASP A 210 30.80 28.19 -7.31
C ASP A 210 31.61 27.71 -8.53
N ALA A 211 32.91 28.09 -8.55
CA ALA A 211 33.82 27.67 -9.63
C ALA A 211 33.98 26.14 -9.73
N LYS A 212 33.78 25.40 -8.65
CA LYS A 212 33.77 23.93 -8.67
C LYS A 212 32.65 23.36 -9.53
N ILE A 213 31.57 24.11 -9.73
CA ILE A 213 30.50 23.70 -10.63
C ILE A 213 31.01 23.65 -12.09
N ASP A 214 31.89 24.56 -12.46
CA ASP A 214 32.48 24.61 -13.81
C ASP A 214 33.48 23.44 -14.03
N GLU A 215 34.10 22.90 -12.95
CA GLU A 215 34.96 21.71 -13.04
C GLU A 215 34.18 20.40 -13.18
N VAL A 216 32.94 20.37 -12.68
CA VAL A 216 32.06 19.18 -12.68
C VAL A 216 31.13 19.18 -13.90
N ARG A 217 31.06 20.28 -14.68
CA ARG A 217 30.06 20.50 -15.73
C ARG A 217 30.62 21.00 -17.05
N ASP A 218 29.89 20.61 -18.09
CA ASP A 218 29.93 21.26 -19.40
C ASP A 218 29.32 22.68 -19.24
N PRO A 219 29.93 23.77 -19.73
CA PRO A 219 29.38 25.13 -19.68
C PRO A 219 27.94 25.20 -20.17
N ASP A 220 27.58 24.43 -21.18
CA ASP A 220 26.21 24.37 -21.73
C ASP A 220 25.16 23.90 -20.71
N GLN A 221 25.55 23.04 -19.76
CA GLN A 221 24.62 22.56 -18.70
C GLN A 221 24.35 23.61 -17.63
N LYS A 222 25.27 24.53 -17.38
CA LYS A 222 25.06 25.62 -16.41
C LYS A 222 24.08 26.65 -16.97
N GLU A 223 24.28 27.05 -18.24
CA GLU A 223 23.38 27.99 -18.92
C GLU A 223 21.96 27.39 -18.99
N GLN A 224 21.85 26.14 -19.43
CA GLN A 224 20.55 25.43 -19.46
C GLN A 224 19.89 25.39 -18.08
N LEU A 225 20.62 25.07 -16.99
CA LEU A 225 20.06 25.04 -15.64
C LEU A 225 19.54 26.42 -15.21
N MET A 226 20.26 27.51 -15.51
CA MET A 226 19.83 28.87 -15.16
C MET A 226 18.56 29.26 -15.88
N ASP A 227 18.45 28.95 -17.18
CA ASP A 227 17.24 29.19 -17.97
C ASP A 227 16.05 28.37 -17.44
N GLU A 228 16.27 27.11 -17.09
CA GLU A 228 15.25 26.23 -16.50
C GLU A 228 14.77 26.73 -15.13
N ILE A 229 15.69 27.22 -14.27
CA ILE A 229 15.34 27.81 -12.97
C ILE A 229 14.49 29.07 -13.14
N GLU A 230 14.86 29.97 -14.07
CA GLU A 230 14.07 31.18 -14.36
C GLU A 230 12.67 30.82 -14.83
N LEU A 231 12.54 29.82 -15.71
CA LEU A 231 11.26 29.33 -16.19
C LEU A 231 10.42 28.71 -15.05
N LEU A 232 11.05 27.91 -14.17
CA LEU A 232 10.37 27.31 -13.03
C LEU A 232 9.87 28.37 -12.03
N ASP A 233 10.68 29.36 -11.72
CA ASP A 233 10.30 30.44 -10.79
C ASP A 233 9.16 31.28 -11.34
N GLY A 234 9.01 31.33 -12.68
CA GLY A 234 7.92 32.06 -13.35
C GLY A 234 6.64 31.26 -13.61
N ALA A 235 6.73 29.93 -13.75
CA ALA A 235 5.63 29.11 -14.26
C ALA A 235 5.14 28.01 -13.31
N SER A 236 5.97 27.54 -12.35
CA SER A 236 5.55 26.50 -11.43
C SER A 236 4.71 27.02 -10.27
N ALA A 237 3.82 26.18 -9.74
CA ALA A 237 3.11 26.51 -8.51
C ALA A 237 4.09 26.71 -7.33
N GLU A 238 3.80 27.71 -6.49
CA GLU A 238 4.51 27.91 -5.23
C GLU A 238 4.11 26.82 -4.23
N PHE A 239 5.03 26.50 -3.34
CA PHE A 239 4.76 25.52 -2.27
C PHE A 239 3.71 26.09 -1.30
N ASP A 240 2.63 25.35 -1.11
CA ASP A 240 1.56 25.65 -0.17
C ASP A 240 1.25 24.42 0.68
N MET A 241 1.60 24.46 1.97
CA MET A 241 1.41 23.37 2.91
C MET A 241 -0.07 22.97 3.06
N GLU A 242 -0.99 23.93 3.03
CA GLU A 242 -2.42 23.64 3.15
C GLU A 242 -2.92 22.90 1.90
N ALA A 243 -2.53 23.35 0.71
CA ALA A 243 -2.86 22.66 -0.53
C ALA A 243 -2.26 21.25 -0.61
N VAL A 244 -1.02 21.06 -0.15
CA VAL A 244 -0.39 19.73 -0.05
C VAL A 244 -1.15 18.84 0.93
N SER A 245 -1.45 19.33 2.13
CA SER A 245 -2.16 18.58 3.17
C SER A 245 -3.56 18.14 2.75
N CYS A 246 -4.21 18.90 1.86
CA CYS A 246 -5.52 18.58 1.31
C CYS A 246 -5.46 17.74 0.01
N GLY A 247 -4.27 17.34 -0.44
CA GLY A 247 -4.08 16.58 -1.69
C GLY A 247 -4.38 17.37 -2.96
N LYS A 248 -4.30 18.71 -2.92
CA LYS A 248 -4.55 19.62 -4.04
C LYS A 248 -3.28 20.10 -4.74
N LEU A 249 -2.12 19.84 -4.20
CA LEU A 249 -0.80 20.15 -4.74
C LEU A 249 0.13 18.99 -4.47
N SER A 250 0.89 18.54 -5.47
CA SER A 250 1.89 17.48 -5.31
C SER A 250 3.30 18.05 -5.35
N PRO A 251 4.06 18.03 -4.25
CA PRO A 251 5.50 18.28 -4.29
C PRO A 251 6.19 17.21 -5.14
N VAL A 252 7.06 17.65 -6.07
CA VAL A 252 7.77 16.78 -7.01
C VAL A 252 9.27 16.82 -6.74
N PHE A 253 9.87 15.64 -6.72
CA PHE A 253 11.30 15.43 -6.53
C PHE A 253 11.87 14.58 -7.65
N PHE A 254 13.05 14.92 -8.10
CA PHE A 254 13.81 14.17 -9.10
C PHE A 254 15.00 13.49 -8.45
N GLY A 255 15.31 12.25 -8.88
CA GLY A 255 16.45 11.54 -8.34
C GLY A 255 16.67 10.16 -8.95
N SER A 256 17.58 9.41 -8.35
CA SER A 256 17.85 8.02 -8.68
C SER A 256 18.02 7.20 -7.41
N ALA A 257 17.04 6.36 -7.12
CA ALA A 257 17.12 5.44 -5.99
C ALA A 257 18.29 4.44 -6.14
N LEU A 258 18.67 4.08 -7.36
CA LEU A 258 19.77 3.15 -7.61
C LEU A 258 21.14 3.74 -7.19
N THR A 259 21.37 5.00 -7.49
CA THR A 259 22.65 5.70 -7.22
C THR A 259 22.65 6.51 -5.93
N ASN A 260 21.54 6.57 -5.19
CA ASN A 260 21.25 7.39 -4.00
C ASN A 260 21.09 8.90 -4.29
N PHE A 261 21.13 9.33 -5.55
CA PHE A 261 21.04 10.75 -5.88
C PHE A 261 19.66 11.30 -5.59
N GLY A 262 19.60 12.36 -4.76
CA GLY A 262 18.36 13.03 -4.37
C GLY A 262 17.49 12.27 -3.36
N VAL A 263 17.90 11.11 -2.85
CA VAL A 263 17.06 10.29 -1.96
C VAL A 263 17.08 10.83 -0.54
N GLU A 264 18.25 11.18 0.01
CA GLU A 264 18.36 11.71 1.37
C GLU A 264 17.68 13.08 1.48
N THR A 265 17.93 13.97 0.52
CA THR A 265 17.28 15.27 0.45
C THR A 265 15.77 15.16 0.28
N PHE A 266 15.30 14.20 -0.53
CA PHE A 266 13.87 13.89 -0.60
C PHE A 266 13.33 13.52 0.79
N LEU A 267 13.97 12.62 1.50
CA LEU A 267 13.50 12.17 2.82
C LEU A 267 13.43 13.34 3.81
N GLN A 268 14.45 14.20 3.84
CA GLN A 268 14.49 15.38 4.72
C GLN A 268 13.35 16.35 4.43
N HIS A 269 13.17 16.76 3.17
CA HIS A 269 12.06 17.64 2.78
C HIS A 269 10.69 16.98 3.02
N PHE A 270 10.54 15.71 2.62
CA PHE A 270 9.31 14.97 2.81
C PHE A 270 8.85 14.97 4.28
N LEU A 271 9.75 14.72 5.22
CA LEU A 271 9.41 14.66 6.66
C LEU A 271 8.92 15.99 7.22
N THR A 272 9.40 17.10 6.70
CA THR A 272 8.95 18.45 7.09
C THR A 272 7.65 18.87 6.40
N MET A 273 7.44 18.42 5.14
CA MET A 273 6.29 18.75 4.31
C MET A 273 5.09 17.83 4.53
N THR A 274 5.30 16.60 5.00
CA THR A 274 4.21 15.65 5.24
C THR A 274 3.55 15.87 6.60
N THR A 275 2.29 15.45 6.69
CA THR A 275 1.48 15.66 7.89
C THR A 275 1.80 14.67 9.00
N SER A 276 1.56 15.07 10.24
CA SER A 276 1.35 14.16 11.38
C SER A 276 0.08 13.32 11.14
N PRO A 277 -0.22 12.33 11.98
CA PRO A 277 -1.41 11.48 11.80
C PRO A 277 -2.69 12.27 11.55
N LEU A 278 -3.43 11.88 10.52
CA LEU A 278 -4.67 12.54 10.11
C LEU A 278 -5.87 12.04 10.91
N PRO A 279 -6.88 12.92 11.16
CA PRO A 279 -8.16 12.52 11.72
C PRO A 279 -8.87 11.47 10.87
N ARG A 280 -9.67 10.60 11.50
CA ARG A 280 -10.37 9.52 10.82
C ARG A 280 -11.86 9.50 11.12
N THR A 281 -12.67 9.26 10.09
CA THR A 281 -14.14 9.16 10.21
C THR A 281 -14.56 7.84 10.86
N ALA A 282 -15.50 7.95 11.82
CA ALA A 282 -16.17 6.86 12.49
C ALA A 282 -17.69 7.09 12.48
N ASP A 283 -18.46 6.12 12.92
CA ASP A 283 -19.93 6.22 13.04
C ASP A 283 -20.41 7.32 14.01
N CYS A 284 -19.56 7.68 14.97
CA CYS A 284 -19.83 8.77 15.93
C CYS A 284 -19.30 10.15 15.47
N GLY A 285 -18.67 10.25 14.29
CA GLY A 285 -18.05 11.47 13.77
C GLY A 285 -16.55 11.33 13.52
N VAL A 286 -15.83 12.44 13.44
CA VAL A 286 -14.38 12.46 13.17
C VAL A 286 -13.62 12.30 14.48
N ILE A 287 -12.71 11.33 14.50
CA ILE A 287 -11.83 11.07 15.65
C ILE A 287 -10.49 11.77 15.43
N ASP A 288 -10.14 12.66 16.36
CA ASP A 288 -8.85 13.36 16.36
C ASP A 288 -7.74 12.43 16.91
N PRO A 289 -6.59 12.29 16.23
CA PRO A 289 -5.45 11.53 16.72
C PRO A 289 -4.96 11.95 18.11
N MET A 290 -5.14 13.23 18.47
CA MET A 290 -4.72 13.80 19.74
C MET A 290 -5.67 13.48 20.92
N THR A 291 -6.77 12.76 20.65
CA THR A 291 -7.69 12.28 21.70
C THR A 291 -6.97 11.27 22.59
N GLU A 292 -7.15 11.37 23.93
CA GLU A 292 -6.46 10.49 24.89
C GLU A 292 -6.92 9.04 24.80
N ASP A 293 -8.17 8.80 24.41
CA ASP A 293 -8.73 7.47 24.26
C ASP A 293 -8.07 6.71 23.10
N PHE A 294 -7.56 5.54 23.44
CA PHE A 294 -6.97 4.64 22.43
C PHE A 294 -8.03 4.12 21.46
N SER A 295 -7.72 4.19 20.20
CA SER A 295 -8.44 3.47 19.15
C SER A 295 -7.53 3.05 18.00
N ALA A 296 -7.88 1.93 17.38
CA ALA A 296 -7.16 1.38 16.24
C ALA A 296 -8.10 0.58 15.33
N PHE A 297 -7.71 0.37 14.08
CA PHE A 297 -8.41 -0.54 13.19
C PHE A 297 -7.47 -1.54 12.53
N VAL A 298 -8.00 -2.72 12.22
CA VAL A 298 -7.28 -3.80 11.52
C VAL A 298 -7.33 -3.54 10.02
N PHE A 299 -6.19 -3.29 9.39
CA PHE A 299 -6.14 -3.10 7.93
C PHE A 299 -5.55 -4.31 7.19
N LYS A 300 -4.83 -5.17 7.89
CA LYS A 300 -4.17 -6.35 7.32
C LYS A 300 -4.13 -7.50 8.32
N ILE A 301 -4.33 -8.70 7.80
CA ILE A 301 -4.10 -9.96 8.54
C ILE A 301 -3.11 -10.78 7.74
N GLN A 302 -2.16 -11.39 8.44
CA GLN A 302 -1.15 -12.22 7.82
C GLN A 302 -0.88 -13.45 8.65
N ALA A 303 -0.90 -14.63 8.00
CA ALA A 303 -0.65 -15.89 8.64
C ALA A 303 0.65 -16.52 8.13
N ASN A 304 1.19 -17.45 8.92
CA ASN A 304 2.35 -18.28 8.58
C ASN A 304 3.61 -17.49 8.20
N MET A 305 3.79 -16.28 8.74
CA MET A 305 5.03 -15.51 8.56
C MET A 305 6.25 -16.31 9.08
N ASN A 306 6.06 -17.11 10.11
CA ASN A 306 7.05 -18.07 10.58
C ASN A 306 6.55 -19.50 10.34
N LYS A 307 7.17 -20.21 9.41
CA LYS A 307 6.82 -21.60 9.07
C LYS A 307 6.84 -22.55 10.28
N ALA A 308 7.68 -22.25 11.29
CA ALA A 308 7.83 -23.08 12.50
C ALA A 308 6.67 -22.91 13.51
N HIS A 309 6.03 -21.75 13.55
CA HIS A 309 5.07 -21.41 14.61
C HIS A 309 3.63 -21.25 14.13
N ARG A 310 3.36 -21.27 12.82
CA ARG A 310 2.02 -21.09 12.23
C ARG A 310 1.27 -19.92 12.88
N ASP A 311 1.97 -18.82 13.06
CA ASP A 311 1.45 -17.60 13.65
C ASP A 311 0.46 -16.89 12.71
N ARG A 312 -0.49 -16.19 13.31
CA ARG A 312 -1.38 -15.26 12.63
C ARG A 312 -1.28 -13.90 13.33
N ILE A 313 -1.04 -12.86 12.56
CA ILE A 313 -0.84 -11.51 13.05
C ILE A 313 -1.89 -10.61 12.42
N ALA A 314 -2.59 -9.83 13.26
CA ALA A 314 -3.43 -8.72 12.83
C ALA A 314 -2.63 -7.42 12.94
N PHE A 315 -2.48 -6.72 11.82
CA PHE A 315 -1.84 -5.40 11.77
C PHE A 315 -2.88 -4.32 11.99
N MET A 316 -2.64 -3.51 13.01
CA MET A 316 -3.54 -2.44 13.44
C MET A 316 -2.87 -1.10 13.27
N ARG A 317 -3.58 -0.15 12.66
CA ARG A 317 -3.23 1.25 12.66
C ARG A 317 -3.83 1.92 13.89
N ILE A 318 -3.02 2.51 14.74
CA ILE A 318 -3.49 3.33 15.87
C ILE A 318 -3.95 4.67 15.33
N CYS A 319 -5.20 5.00 15.55
CA CYS A 319 -5.85 6.22 15.04
C CYS A 319 -5.95 7.34 16.07
N SER A 320 -6.07 6.99 17.34
CA SER A 320 -6.06 7.95 18.43
C SER A 320 -5.44 7.35 19.68
N GLY A 321 -4.95 8.22 20.53
CA GLY A 321 -4.51 7.84 21.84
C GLY A 321 -3.15 7.15 21.90
N LYS A 322 -2.92 6.54 23.04
CA LYS A 322 -1.72 5.77 23.37
C LYS A 322 -2.09 4.31 23.63
N PHE A 323 -1.35 3.41 23.07
CA PHE A 323 -1.35 1.99 23.39
C PHE A 323 -0.29 1.69 24.44
N ASP A 324 -0.69 1.01 25.52
CA ASP A 324 0.22 0.44 26.52
C ASP A 324 0.07 -1.10 26.53
N ALA A 325 1.19 -1.81 26.58
CA ALA A 325 1.19 -3.27 26.58
C ALA A 325 0.36 -3.84 27.75
N GLY A 326 -0.54 -4.77 27.41
CA GLY A 326 -1.43 -5.39 28.41
C GLY A 326 -2.68 -4.58 28.77
N MET A 327 -2.90 -3.41 28.17
CA MET A 327 -4.15 -2.66 28.37
C MET A 327 -5.37 -3.48 27.93
N GLU A 328 -6.51 -3.26 28.58
CA GLU A 328 -7.79 -3.83 28.15
C GLU A 328 -8.38 -2.96 27.04
N VAL A 329 -8.78 -3.60 25.95
CA VAL A 329 -9.45 -2.95 24.81
C VAL A 329 -10.81 -3.58 24.57
N TYR A 330 -11.67 -2.86 23.86
CA TYR A 330 -12.96 -3.35 23.40
C TYR A 330 -12.92 -3.62 21.90
N HIS A 331 -13.18 -4.86 21.50
CA HIS A 331 -13.34 -5.26 20.10
C HIS A 331 -14.78 -5.02 19.68
N VAL A 332 -15.00 -4.02 18.83
CA VAL A 332 -16.34 -3.49 18.53
C VAL A 332 -17.20 -4.51 17.80
N GLN A 333 -16.70 -5.07 16.69
CA GLN A 333 -17.44 -6.05 15.88
C GLN A 333 -17.66 -7.38 16.61
N GLY A 334 -16.78 -7.74 17.52
CA GLY A 334 -16.91 -8.94 18.34
C GLY A 334 -17.68 -8.73 19.64
N ASP A 335 -18.12 -7.51 19.94
CA ASP A 335 -18.85 -7.08 21.15
C ASP A 335 -18.25 -7.61 22.46
N LYS A 336 -16.92 -7.52 22.60
CA LYS A 336 -16.22 -8.08 23.78
C LYS A 336 -14.99 -7.28 24.17
N LYS A 337 -14.71 -7.32 25.49
CA LYS A 337 -13.45 -6.85 26.04
C LYS A 337 -12.37 -7.91 25.88
N MET A 338 -11.14 -7.47 25.61
CA MET A 338 -9.99 -8.35 25.47
C MET A 338 -8.68 -7.62 25.74
N ARG A 339 -7.60 -8.35 25.88
CA ARG A 339 -6.24 -7.81 25.88
C ARG A 339 -5.55 -8.21 24.60
N LEU A 340 -4.83 -7.26 23.99
CA LEU A 340 -4.04 -7.52 22.81
C LEU A 340 -2.80 -8.32 23.18
N SER A 341 -2.64 -9.49 22.54
CA SER A 341 -1.57 -10.43 22.85
C SER A 341 -0.32 -10.13 22.03
N GLN A 342 0.84 -10.15 22.68
CA GLN A 342 2.15 -10.05 22.06
C GLN A 342 2.23 -8.91 21.00
N PRO A 343 1.99 -7.64 21.39
CA PRO A 343 2.09 -6.54 20.48
C PRO A 343 3.53 -6.42 19.97
N GLN A 344 3.69 -6.33 18.66
CA GLN A 344 4.98 -6.31 17.97
C GLN A 344 5.01 -5.16 16.95
N GLN A 345 6.18 -4.57 16.78
CA GLN A 345 6.50 -3.72 15.66
C GLN A 345 7.51 -4.41 14.76
N MET A 346 7.42 -4.14 13.47
CA MET A 346 8.35 -4.67 12.47
C MET A 346 9.44 -3.62 12.22
N MET A 347 10.61 -3.84 12.77
CA MET A 347 11.79 -3.03 12.48
C MET A 347 12.68 -3.78 11.47
N ALA A 348 12.59 -3.39 10.21
CA ALA A 348 13.22 -4.11 9.10
C ALA A 348 12.82 -5.61 9.10
N GLN A 349 13.75 -6.52 9.38
CA GLN A 349 13.49 -7.96 9.44
C GLN A 349 13.17 -8.47 10.85
N ASP A 350 13.39 -7.64 11.87
CA ASP A 350 13.27 -8.04 13.26
C ASP A 350 11.91 -7.64 13.85
N ARG A 351 11.39 -8.51 14.71
CA ARG A 351 10.17 -8.27 15.48
C ARG A 351 10.56 -7.82 16.88
N HIS A 352 10.12 -6.64 17.26
CA HIS A 352 10.33 -6.11 18.60
C HIS A 352 9.00 -6.08 19.37
N ILE A 353 9.03 -6.51 20.63
CA ILE A 353 7.88 -6.36 21.52
C ILE A 353 7.69 -4.86 21.78
N VAL A 354 6.45 -4.41 21.66
CA VAL A 354 6.08 -3.00 21.85
C VAL A 354 5.50 -2.85 23.24
N GLU A 355 6.12 -1.99 24.04
CA GLU A 355 5.57 -1.60 25.35
C GLU A 355 4.59 -0.44 25.21
N GLU A 356 4.90 0.52 24.35
CA GLU A 356 4.10 1.71 24.08
C GLU A 356 4.04 2.00 22.57
N ALA A 357 2.89 2.49 22.10
CA ALA A 357 2.71 2.99 20.75
C ALA A 357 1.66 4.11 20.75
N TYR A 358 1.71 4.98 19.75
CA TYR A 358 0.89 6.19 19.71
C TYR A 358 0.11 6.28 18.41
N ALA A 359 -0.89 7.17 18.36
CA ALA A 359 -1.60 7.47 17.12
C ALA A 359 -0.59 7.75 16.00
N GLY A 360 -0.76 7.09 14.88
CA GLY A 360 0.22 7.07 13.79
C GLY A 360 0.99 5.75 13.66
N ASP A 361 1.26 5.07 14.76
CA ASP A 361 1.99 3.80 14.72
C ASP A 361 1.16 2.64 14.18
N ILE A 362 1.87 1.63 13.71
CA ILE A 362 1.29 0.35 13.32
C ILE A 362 1.85 -0.72 14.25
N ILE A 363 0.96 -1.50 14.84
CA ILE A 363 1.31 -2.65 15.67
C ILE A 363 0.75 -3.93 15.06
N GLY A 364 1.52 -5.00 15.13
CA GLY A 364 1.07 -6.36 14.85
C GLY A 364 0.72 -7.06 16.15
N VAL A 365 -0.45 -7.64 16.26
CA VAL A 365 -0.85 -8.41 17.44
C VAL A 365 -1.10 -9.85 17.06
N PHE A 366 -0.75 -10.79 17.96
CA PHE A 366 -1.08 -12.18 17.75
C PHE A 366 -2.60 -12.35 17.71
N ASP A 367 -3.09 -12.99 16.64
CA ASP A 367 -4.50 -13.20 16.40
C ASP A 367 -4.85 -14.70 16.40
N PRO A 368 -5.58 -15.21 17.40
CA PRO A 368 -6.05 -16.59 17.40
C PRO A 368 -7.22 -16.86 16.43
N GLY A 369 -7.50 -15.95 15.50
CA GLY A 369 -8.60 -16.04 14.54
C GLY A 369 -9.84 -15.24 14.95
N ILE A 370 -9.64 -14.18 15.71
CA ILE A 370 -10.71 -13.32 16.24
C ILE A 370 -10.99 -12.13 15.33
N PHE A 371 -9.92 -11.55 14.76
CA PHE A 371 -10.03 -10.31 14.00
C PHE A 371 -10.34 -10.57 12.52
N SER A 372 -11.07 -9.62 11.95
CA SER A 372 -11.29 -9.44 10.53
C SER A 372 -10.72 -8.10 10.05
N ILE A 373 -10.40 -8.00 8.75
CA ILE A 373 -10.00 -6.72 8.16
C ILE A 373 -11.17 -5.73 8.28
N GLY A 374 -10.88 -4.52 8.75
CA GLY A 374 -11.87 -3.48 9.04
C GLY A 374 -12.34 -3.44 10.49
N ASP A 375 -11.99 -4.42 11.32
CA ASP A 375 -12.38 -4.42 12.73
C ASP A 375 -11.78 -3.24 13.49
N THR A 376 -12.56 -2.67 14.39
CA THR A 376 -12.18 -1.57 15.27
C THR A 376 -11.95 -2.08 16.70
N VAL A 377 -10.88 -1.61 17.31
CA VAL A 377 -10.61 -1.76 18.74
C VAL A 377 -10.50 -0.38 19.39
N CYS A 378 -11.07 -0.20 20.57
CA CYS A 378 -11.08 1.08 21.27
C CYS A 378 -11.00 0.90 22.79
N THR A 379 -10.83 2.00 23.52
CA THR A 379 -10.91 2.03 24.98
C THR A 379 -12.28 1.50 25.44
N PRO A 380 -12.34 0.60 26.46
CA PRO A 380 -13.62 0.13 27.00
C PRO A 380 -14.49 1.28 27.52
N GLY A 381 -15.74 1.34 27.07
CA GLY A 381 -16.69 2.39 27.45
C GLY A 381 -16.89 3.48 26.39
N ASN A 382 -16.00 3.62 25.44
CA ASN A 382 -16.12 4.55 24.31
C ASN A 382 -16.26 3.77 23.01
N LYS A 383 -17.46 3.20 22.76
CA LYS A 383 -17.74 2.33 21.62
C LYS A 383 -18.05 3.14 20.38
N PHE A 384 -17.28 2.94 19.33
CA PHE A 384 -17.55 3.40 17.96
C PHE A 384 -16.85 2.50 16.94
N ALA A 385 -17.29 2.52 15.71
CA ALA A 385 -16.68 1.80 14.61
C ALA A 385 -16.15 2.76 13.55
N TYR A 386 -14.93 2.54 13.10
CA TYR A 386 -14.42 3.21 11.90
C TYR A 386 -15.16 2.73 10.67
N GLU A 387 -15.21 3.57 9.64
CA GLU A 387 -15.71 3.16 8.33
C GLU A 387 -14.99 1.90 7.86
N GLY A 388 -15.76 0.91 7.42
CA GLY A 388 -15.24 -0.36 6.95
C GLY A 388 -14.35 -0.19 5.71
N ILE A 389 -13.46 -1.15 5.50
CA ILE A 389 -12.65 -1.21 4.28
C ILE A 389 -13.47 -1.92 3.21
N PRO A 390 -13.80 -1.26 2.09
CA PRO A 390 -14.56 -1.89 1.03
C PRO A 390 -13.79 -3.05 0.41
N THR A 391 -14.51 -4.11 0.05
CA THR A 391 -13.99 -5.27 -0.65
C THR A 391 -14.22 -5.10 -2.15
N PHE A 392 -13.17 -5.27 -2.96
CA PHE A 392 -13.30 -5.20 -4.41
C PHE A 392 -14.06 -6.40 -4.96
N ALA A 393 -14.88 -6.17 -5.97
CA ALA A 393 -15.52 -7.25 -6.70
C ALA A 393 -14.44 -8.06 -7.46
N PRO A 394 -14.42 -9.40 -7.32
CA PRO A 394 -13.55 -10.24 -8.13
C PRO A 394 -13.88 -10.14 -9.62
N GLU A 395 -12.84 -10.18 -10.45
CA GLU A 395 -12.94 -10.16 -11.92
C GLU A 395 -12.70 -11.55 -12.54
N HIS A 396 -12.07 -12.46 -11.77
CA HIS A 396 -11.74 -13.82 -12.23
C HIS A 396 -12.20 -14.84 -11.21
N PHE A 397 -12.72 -15.96 -11.71
CA PHE A 397 -13.30 -17.02 -10.89
C PHE A 397 -12.76 -18.38 -11.28
N ALA A 398 -12.46 -19.21 -10.29
CA ALA A 398 -12.06 -20.59 -10.51
C ALA A 398 -12.69 -21.53 -9.48
N ARG A 399 -13.04 -22.73 -9.92
CA ARG A 399 -13.40 -23.84 -9.03
C ARG A 399 -12.10 -24.48 -8.53
N VAL A 400 -12.02 -24.68 -7.22
CA VAL A 400 -10.86 -25.32 -6.60
C VAL A 400 -11.17 -26.79 -6.33
N ARG A 401 -10.40 -27.67 -6.94
CA ARG A 401 -10.51 -29.11 -6.72
C ARG A 401 -9.31 -29.62 -5.92
N LEU A 402 -9.61 -30.27 -4.81
CA LEU A 402 -8.62 -30.99 -4.02
C LEU A 402 -8.23 -32.29 -4.72
N LEU A 403 -6.92 -32.52 -4.92
CA LEU A 403 -6.43 -33.73 -5.59
C LEU A 403 -6.38 -34.94 -4.66
N ASP A 404 -6.11 -34.73 -3.37
CA ASP A 404 -6.06 -35.78 -2.35
C ASP A 404 -7.16 -35.55 -1.30
N SER A 405 -8.21 -36.34 -1.34
CA SER A 405 -9.35 -36.25 -0.43
C SER A 405 -8.99 -36.44 1.06
N MET A 406 -7.87 -37.11 1.36
CA MET A 406 -7.40 -37.30 2.75
C MET A 406 -6.90 -35.99 3.36
N LYS A 407 -6.50 -35.00 2.53
CA LYS A 407 -6.04 -33.67 2.95
C LYS A 407 -7.17 -32.63 3.08
N ARG A 408 -8.45 -33.04 3.04
CA ARG A 408 -9.62 -32.13 3.07
C ARG A 408 -9.60 -31.15 4.26
N LYS A 409 -9.18 -31.60 5.44
CA LYS A 409 -9.12 -30.74 6.64
C LYS A 409 -8.09 -29.63 6.48
N GLN A 410 -6.90 -29.97 5.98
CA GLN A 410 -5.83 -29.02 5.71
C GLN A 410 -6.24 -28.04 4.58
N PHE A 411 -6.89 -28.55 3.55
CA PHE A 411 -7.42 -27.75 2.44
C PHE A 411 -8.41 -26.68 2.93
N VAL A 412 -9.46 -27.07 3.63
CA VAL A 412 -10.46 -26.13 4.15
C VAL A 412 -9.82 -25.10 5.08
N LYS A 413 -8.90 -25.53 5.95
CA LYS A 413 -8.15 -24.62 6.83
C LYS A 413 -7.32 -23.63 6.03
N GLY A 414 -6.56 -24.09 5.03
CA GLY A 414 -5.67 -23.26 4.24
C GLY A 414 -6.43 -22.23 3.39
N VAL A 415 -7.47 -22.67 2.67
CA VAL A 415 -8.28 -21.79 1.85
C VAL A 415 -8.97 -20.71 2.70
N ASN A 416 -9.57 -21.10 3.84
CA ASN A 416 -10.22 -20.14 4.74
C ASN A 416 -9.22 -19.12 5.31
N GLN A 417 -8.03 -19.56 5.69
CA GLN A 417 -7.02 -18.67 6.25
C GLN A 417 -6.52 -17.66 5.20
N ILE A 418 -6.24 -18.12 3.98
CA ILE A 418 -5.82 -17.25 2.87
C ILE A 418 -6.93 -16.25 2.51
N ALA A 419 -8.20 -16.66 2.58
CA ALA A 419 -9.33 -15.76 2.36
C ALA A 419 -9.48 -14.70 3.47
N GLN A 420 -9.27 -15.08 4.73
CA GLN A 420 -9.29 -14.15 5.86
C GLN A 420 -8.18 -13.10 5.81
N GLU A 421 -7.06 -13.41 5.15
CA GLU A 421 -6.01 -12.44 4.84
C GLU A 421 -6.42 -11.49 3.69
N GLY A 422 -7.53 -11.78 3.01
CA GLY A 422 -8.04 -11.02 1.89
C GLY A 422 -7.28 -11.25 0.57
N ALA A 423 -6.44 -12.28 0.48
CA ALA A 423 -5.74 -12.62 -0.76
C ALA A 423 -6.67 -13.22 -1.83
N ILE A 424 -7.77 -13.81 -1.41
CA ILE A 424 -8.81 -14.40 -2.26
C ILE A 424 -10.17 -14.19 -1.60
N GLN A 425 -11.25 -14.33 -2.39
CA GLN A 425 -12.61 -14.40 -1.90
C GLN A 425 -13.17 -15.81 -2.17
N ILE A 426 -13.93 -16.34 -1.21
CA ILE A 426 -14.51 -17.69 -1.30
C ILE A 426 -16.01 -17.59 -1.45
N PHE A 427 -16.53 -18.35 -2.40
CA PHE A 427 -17.95 -18.50 -2.64
C PHE A 427 -18.33 -19.98 -2.64
N GLN A 428 -19.52 -20.25 -2.16
CA GLN A 428 -20.12 -21.58 -2.17
C GLN A 428 -21.42 -21.53 -2.97
N GLU A 429 -21.80 -22.62 -3.60
CA GLU A 429 -23.09 -22.72 -4.26
C GLU A 429 -24.21 -22.50 -3.24
N TYR A 430 -25.22 -21.69 -3.58
CA TYR A 430 -26.27 -21.26 -2.63
C TYR A 430 -27.01 -22.43 -2.01
N MET A 431 -27.37 -23.42 -2.84
CA MET A 431 -28.08 -24.67 -2.43
C MET A 431 -27.14 -25.85 -2.24
N GLY A 432 -25.87 -25.69 -2.52
CA GLY A 432 -24.83 -26.74 -2.42
C GLY A 432 -24.26 -26.89 -1.04
N GLY A 433 -23.78 -28.09 -0.73
CA GLY A 433 -22.94 -28.34 0.45
C GLY A 433 -21.51 -27.75 0.26
N MET A 434 -20.66 -27.89 1.28
CA MET A 434 -19.26 -27.44 1.27
C MET A 434 -18.35 -28.12 0.21
N GLU A 435 -18.89 -28.85 -0.74
CA GLU A 435 -18.10 -29.69 -1.63
C GLU A 435 -17.44 -28.94 -2.77
N GLU A 436 -18.03 -27.87 -3.24
CA GLU A 436 -17.47 -27.05 -4.30
C GLU A 436 -17.14 -25.64 -3.80
N ILE A 437 -15.85 -25.34 -3.72
CA ILE A 437 -15.36 -23.99 -3.42
C ILE A 437 -15.07 -23.28 -4.72
N ILE A 438 -15.70 -22.12 -4.91
CA ILE A 438 -15.39 -21.16 -5.96
C ILE A 438 -14.52 -20.08 -5.33
N VAL A 439 -13.39 -19.79 -5.94
CA VAL A 439 -12.50 -18.70 -5.54
C VAL A 439 -12.63 -17.58 -6.56
N GLY A 440 -12.83 -16.36 -6.05
CA GLY A 440 -12.80 -15.13 -6.81
C GLY A 440 -11.55 -14.32 -6.48
N VAL A 441 -10.93 -13.72 -7.48
CA VAL A 441 -9.75 -12.87 -7.37
C VAL A 441 -9.85 -11.65 -8.29
N VAL A 442 -9.16 -10.57 -7.93
CA VAL A 442 -9.08 -9.37 -8.76
C VAL A 442 -8.14 -9.58 -9.95
N GLY A 443 -7.04 -10.30 -9.74
CA GLY A 443 -6.06 -10.61 -10.78
C GLY A 443 -5.62 -12.06 -10.80
N VAL A 444 -5.27 -12.56 -11.98
CA VAL A 444 -4.98 -13.99 -12.21
C VAL A 444 -3.76 -14.51 -11.45
N LEU A 445 -2.77 -13.66 -11.15
CA LEU A 445 -1.60 -14.06 -10.36
C LEU A 445 -1.96 -14.48 -8.92
N GLN A 446 -3.10 -14.02 -8.38
CA GLN A 446 -3.56 -14.45 -7.06
C GLN A 446 -3.91 -15.95 -7.04
N PHE A 447 -4.31 -16.55 -8.17
CA PHE A 447 -4.50 -17.99 -8.27
C PHE A 447 -3.17 -18.77 -8.13
N ASP A 448 -2.09 -18.25 -8.70
CA ASP A 448 -0.77 -18.86 -8.57
C ASP A 448 -0.28 -18.77 -7.12
N VAL A 449 -0.51 -17.62 -6.46
CA VAL A 449 -0.19 -17.43 -5.04
C VAL A 449 -0.99 -18.39 -4.17
N LEU A 450 -2.29 -18.54 -4.43
CA LEU A 450 -3.15 -19.50 -3.72
C LEU A 450 -2.60 -20.93 -3.85
N LYS A 451 -2.29 -21.37 -5.07
CA LYS A 451 -1.75 -22.71 -5.33
C LYS A 451 -0.41 -22.89 -4.62
N TYR A 452 0.52 -21.97 -4.78
CA TYR A 452 1.84 -22.00 -4.15
C TYR A 452 1.73 -22.11 -2.61
N ARG A 453 0.88 -21.30 -1.99
CA ARG A 453 0.69 -21.27 -0.54
C ARG A 453 0.05 -22.55 -0.03
N LEU A 454 -0.98 -23.10 -0.70
CA LEU A 454 -1.58 -24.36 -0.32
C LEU A 454 -0.59 -25.53 -0.40
N GLU A 455 0.25 -25.56 -1.43
CA GLU A 455 1.29 -26.58 -1.59
C GLU A 455 2.38 -26.45 -0.50
N ASN A 456 2.92 -25.26 -0.28
CA ASN A 456 4.12 -25.06 0.55
C ASN A 456 3.83 -24.83 2.04
N GLU A 457 2.67 -24.26 2.40
CA GLU A 457 2.32 -23.96 3.80
C GLU A 457 1.40 -25.03 4.41
N TYR A 458 0.52 -25.62 3.59
CA TYR A 458 -0.50 -26.56 4.06
C TYR A 458 -0.29 -27.99 3.56
N ASN A 459 0.69 -28.20 2.68
CA ASN A 459 0.98 -29.50 2.03
C ASN A 459 -0.24 -30.07 1.30
N VAL A 460 -0.93 -29.21 0.51
CA VAL A 460 -2.16 -29.54 -0.19
C VAL A 460 -2.01 -29.23 -1.68
N ASP A 461 -2.17 -30.24 -2.51
CA ASP A 461 -2.17 -30.12 -3.96
C ASP A 461 -3.58 -29.86 -4.48
N ILE A 462 -3.75 -28.86 -5.32
CA ILE A 462 -5.02 -28.46 -5.92
C ILE A 462 -4.97 -28.37 -7.43
N ARG A 463 -6.15 -28.46 -8.05
CA ARG A 463 -6.39 -28.10 -9.44
C ARG A 463 -7.37 -26.94 -9.50
N LEU A 464 -7.04 -25.92 -10.26
CA LEU A 464 -7.91 -24.78 -10.56
C LEU A 464 -8.57 -25.00 -11.91
N GLU A 465 -9.88 -24.84 -11.95
CA GLU A 465 -10.70 -24.89 -13.16
C GLU A 465 -11.34 -23.52 -13.34
N ASN A 466 -10.86 -22.74 -14.33
CA ASN A 466 -11.38 -21.41 -14.60
C ASN A 466 -12.86 -21.45 -14.94
N LEU A 467 -13.61 -20.51 -14.41
CA LEU A 467 -15.03 -20.34 -14.65
C LEU A 467 -15.25 -19.09 -15.52
N PRO A 468 -16.29 -19.06 -16.35
CA PRO A 468 -16.50 -18.00 -17.34
C PRO A 468 -17.18 -16.75 -16.77
N TYR A 469 -17.18 -16.57 -15.45
CA TYR A 469 -17.80 -15.42 -14.82
C TYR A 469 -16.85 -14.21 -14.83
N GLU A 470 -17.43 -13.03 -15.12
CA GLU A 470 -16.71 -11.75 -15.13
C GLU A 470 -17.35 -10.73 -14.18
N HIS A 471 -18.60 -10.99 -13.73
CA HIS A 471 -19.32 -10.08 -12.86
C HIS A 471 -19.89 -10.81 -11.66
N ILE A 472 -19.79 -10.14 -10.50
CA ILE A 472 -20.46 -10.54 -9.28
C ILE A 472 -21.36 -9.40 -8.80
N ARG A 473 -22.51 -9.73 -8.22
CA ARG A 473 -23.44 -8.76 -7.65
C ARG A 473 -23.97 -9.26 -6.31
N TRP A 474 -24.02 -8.37 -5.35
CA TRP A 474 -24.62 -8.61 -4.04
C TRP A 474 -26.12 -8.31 -4.10
N ILE A 475 -26.93 -9.11 -3.44
CA ILE A 475 -28.37 -8.87 -3.33
C ILE A 475 -28.58 -7.92 -2.15
N ALA A 476 -28.93 -6.65 -2.44
CA ALA A 476 -29.06 -5.60 -1.44
C ALA A 476 -30.27 -5.82 -0.52
N ASN A 477 -31.37 -6.29 -1.08
CA ASN A 477 -32.62 -6.52 -0.37
C ASN A 477 -32.90 -8.01 -0.10
N LYS A 478 -31.87 -8.72 0.37
CA LYS A 478 -31.89 -10.18 0.60
C LYS A 478 -32.98 -10.65 1.56
N GLU A 479 -33.47 -9.81 2.46
CA GLU A 479 -34.53 -10.12 3.41
C GLU A 479 -35.93 -10.14 2.75
N GLU A 480 -36.09 -9.48 1.58
CA GLU A 480 -37.33 -9.33 0.84
C GLU A 480 -37.43 -10.30 -0.35
N ILE A 481 -36.32 -10.92 -0.74
CA ILE A 481 -36.19 -11.73 -1.95
C ILE A 481 -35.96 -13.20 -1.61
N ASP A 482 -36.78 -14.07 -2.20
CA ASP A 482 -36.52 -15.50 -2.21
C ASP A 482 -35.46 -15.83 -3.29
N VAL A 483 -34.21 -15.95 -2.86
CA VAL A 483 -33.05 -16.19 -3.74
C VAL A 483 -33.21 -17.47 -4.56
N GLU A 484 -33.93 -18.49 -4.03
CA GLU A 484 -34.13 -19.76 -4.73
C GLU A 484 -35.01 -19.57 -5.97
N LYS A 485 -35.99 -18.68 -5.89
CA LYS A 485 -36.94 -18.40 -6.98
C LYS A 485 -36.47 -17.41 -8.01
N LEU A 486 -35.30 -16.75 -7.79
CA LEU A 486 -34.78 -15.83 -8.78
C LEU A 486 -34.59 -16.52 -10.14
N THR A 487 -35.08 -15.87 -11.17
CA THR A 487 -34.93 -16.31 -12.57
C THR A 487 -33.87 -15.46 -13.28
N GLY A 488 -32.97 -16.11 -13.96
CA GLY A 488 -31.89 -15.44 -14.71
C GLY A 488 -31.60 -16.12 -16.04
N THR A 489 -30.46 -15.85 -16.59
CA THR A 489 -29.92 -16.58 -17.75
C THR A 489 -29.41 -17.96 -17.29
N SER A 490 -29.33 -18.92 -18.23
CA SER A 490 -28.88 -20.28 -17.92
C SER A 490 -27.47 -20.38 -17.33
N ASP A 491 -26.66 -19.35 -17.53
CA ASP A 491 -25.30 -19.22 -17.11
C ASP A 491 -25.13 -18.41 -15.80
N MET A 492 -26.22 -17.82 -15.26
CA MET A 492 -26.20 -17.19 -13.95
C MET A 492 -26.02 -18.24 -12.84
N LYS A 493 -25.14 -17.99 -11.89
CA LYS A 493 -24.94 -18.87 -10.74
C LYS A 493 -25.25 -18.15 -9.43
N LYS A 494 -26.07 -18.80 -8.59
CA LYS A 494 -26.41 -18.37 -7.24
C LYS A 494 -25.34 -18.89 -6.26
N VAL A 495 -24.70 -18.01 -5.55
CA VAL A 495 -23.64 -18.35 -4.58
C VAL A 495 -23.86 -17.60 -3.26
N LYS A 496 -23.16 -18.01 -2.23
CA LYS A 496 -23.06 -17.31 -0.94
C LYS A 496 -21.61 -17.11 -0.56
N ASP A 497 -21.31 -15.99 0.11
CA ASP A 497 -20.00 -15.73 0.69
C ASP A 497 -19.78 -16.49 2.01
N MET A 498 -18.63 -16.27 2.63
CA MET A 498 -18.29 -16.90 3.92
C MET A 498 -19.19 -16.45 5.09
N LYS A 499 -19.86 -15.29 4.97
CA LYS A 499 -20.82 -14.77 5.96
C LYS A 499 -22.24 -15.28 5.70
N GLY A 500 -22.45 -16.03 4.60
CA GLY A 500 -23.75 -16.56 4.19
C GLY A 500 -24.59 -15.57 3.37
N ASN A 501 -24.05 -14.42 2.97
CA ASN A 501 -24.77 -13.46 2.13
C ASN A 501 -24.96 -14.04 0.72
N PRO A 502 -26.15 -13.93 0.13
CA PRO A 502 -26.41 -14.39 -1.22
C PRO A 502 -25.86 -13.42 -2.27
N LEU A 503 -25.27 -13.98 -3.32
CA LEU A 503 -24.70 -13.27 -4.46
C LEU A 503 -25.03 -14.00 -5.76
N LEU A 504 -24.92 -13.26 -6.85
CA LEU A 504 -25.09 -13.78 -8.20
C LEU A 504 -23.81 -13.59 -9.02
N LEU A 505 -23.39 -14.65 -9.70
CA LEU A 505 -22.30 -14.61 -10.66
C LEU A 505 -22.88 -14.58 -12.08
N PHE A 506 -22.29 -13.74 -12.95
CA PHE A 506 -22.72 -13.54 -14.32
C PHE A 506 -21.53 -13.60 -15.29
N VAL A 507 -21.76 -14.11 -16.48
CA VAL A 507 -20.75 -14.20 -17.54
C VAL A 507 -20.50 -12.84 -18.20
N ASN A 508 -21.52 -11.98 -18.26
CA ASN A 508 -21.43 -10.65 -18.88
C ASN A 508 -22.48 -9.68 -18.31
N SER A 509 -22.34 -8.40 -18.65
CA SER A 509 -23.26 -7.33 -18.19
C SER A 509 -24.69 -7.47 -18.72
N TRP A 510 -24.88 -8.08 -19.90
CA TRP A 510 -26.21 -8.34 -20.45
C TRP A 510 -26.99 -9.32 -19.55
N SER A 511 -26.35 -10.38 -19.04
CA SER A 511 -26.95 -11.33 -18.10
C SER A 511 -27.41 -10.66 -16.80
N VAL A 512 -26.72 -9.63 -16.34
CA VAL A 512 -27.12 -8.80 -15.18
C VAL A 512 -28.43 -8.08 -15.49
N GLY A 513 -28.52 -7.37 -16.63
CA GLY A 513 -29.72 -6.64 -17.05
C GLY A 513 -30.94 -7.57 -17.20
N MET A 514 -30.76 -8.70 -17.88
CA MET A 514 -31.83 -9.70 -18.07
C MET A 514 -32.33 -10.28 -16.74
N THR A 515 -31.47 -10.41 -15.74
CA THR A 515 -31.89 -10.91 -14.43
C THR A 515 -32.69 -9.85 -13.66
N LEU A 516 -32.34 -8.58 -13.77
CA LEU A 516 -33.12 -7.48 -13.20
C LEU A 516 -34.50 -7.37 -13.88
N ASP A 517 -34.57 -7.46 -15.20
CA ASP A 517 -35.81 -7.38 -15.95
C ASP A 517 -36.80 -8.53 -15.60
N ARG A 518 -36.28 -9.69 -15.21
CA ARG A 518 -37.09 -10.86 -14.85
C ARG A 518 -37.53 -10.91 -13.39
N ASN A 519 -36.96 -10.04 -12.53
CA ASN A 519 -37.21 -10.03 -11.09
C ASN A 519 -37.50 -8.61 -10.62
N GLU A 520 -38.73 -8.15 -10.68
CA GLU A 520 -39.17 -6.75 -10.52
C GLU A 520 -38.70 -6.07 -9.22
N ASN A 521 -38.44 -6.81 -8.15
CA ASN A 521 -38.05 -6.24 -6.86
C ASN A 521 -36.58 -6.49 -6.50
N LEU A 522 -35.79 -7.08 -7.40
CA LEU A 522 -34.42 -7.43 -7.15
C LEU A 522 -33.52 -6.17 -7.19
N GLN A 523 -32.77 -5.94 -6.13
CA GLN A 523 -31.75 -4.87 -6.05
C GLN A 523 -30.36 -5.49 -5.99
N LEU A 524 -29.52 -5.13 -6.96
CA LEU A 524 -28.15 -5.62 -7.07
C LEU A 524 -27.16 -4.49 -6.85
N GLU A 525 -26.12 -4.76 -6.05
CA GLU A 525 -25.02 -3.85 -5.78
C GLU A 525 -23.70 -4.43 -6.28
N GLU A 526 -22.77 -3.54 -6.66
CA GLU A 526 -21.41 -3.92 -7.10
C GLU A 526 -20.44 -4.12 -5.94
N PHE A 527 -20.80 -3.64 -4.76
CA PHE A 527 -19.97 -3.70 -3.56
C PHE A 527 -20.76 -4.29 -2.40
N SER A 528 -20.05 -4.98 -1.51
CA SER A 528 -20.62 -5.37 -0.22
C SER A 528 -20.73 -4.13 0.67
N LYS A 529 -21.93 -3.78 1.10
CA LYS A 529 -22.09 -2.92 2.29
C LYS A 529 -21.90 -3.82 3.52
N ASN A 530 -20.76 -3.69 4.16
CA ASN A 530 -20.45 -4.41 5.40
C ASN A 530 -21.34 -3.96 6.55
#